data_46545846641b94d1f7947a8cfee05326
#
_entry.id   46545846641b94d1f7947a8cfee05326
#
_cell.length_a   1.000
_cell.length_b   1.000
_cell.length_c   1.000
_cell.angle_alpha   90.00
_cell.angle_beta   90.00
_cell.angle_gamma   90.00
#
_symmetry.space_group_name_H-M   'P 1'
#
loop_
_entity.id
_entity.type
_entity.pdbx_description
1 polymer ?
#
loop_
_entity_poly.entity_id
_entity_poly.type
_entity_poly.pdbx_seq_one_letter_code
_entity_poly.pdbx_strand_id
1 'polypeptide(L)'
;NYWATWCAPCREEIPELNRLSREQPENLKVFGVNFEPVSADEMEENIKEMGILFPVFPEDPYEQLGYERPLVLPTTIVISPEGSIHAELVGPQTRDSIIALTNLN
;
A
#
# COMPACT_ATOMS: atom_id res chain seq x y z
N ASN A 1 0.48 0.68 -1.33
CA ASN A 1 -0.39 -0.50 -1.38
C ASN A 1 -1.81 -0.11 -1.75
N TYR A 2 -2.34 -0.74 -2.80
CA TYR A 2 -3.74 -0.56 -3.23
C TYR A 2 -4.65 -1.54 -2.51
N TRP A 3 -5.77 -1.05 -1.97
CA TRP A 3 -6.72 -1.86 -1.21
C TRP A 3 -8.15 -1.40 -1.50
N ALA A 4 -9.12 -2.21 -1.11
CA ALA A 4 -10.54 -1.86 -1.14
C ALA A 4 -11.25 -2.57 0.01
N THR A 5 -12.35 -2.01 0.47
CA THR A 5 -13.10 -2.56 1.60
C THR A 5 -13.68 -3.94 1.31
N TRP A 6 -14.00 -4.21 0.05
CA TRP A 6 -14.60 -5.48 -0.40
C TRP A 6 -13.56 -6.54 -0.75
N CYS A 7 -12.26 -6.21 -0.62
CA CYS A 7 -11.18 -7.11 -1.03
C CYS A 7 -10.68 -7.93 0.16
N ALA A 8 -11.07 -9.19 0.24
CA ALA A 8 -10.69 -10.07 1.34
C ALA A 8 -9.17 -10.26 1.46
N PRO A 9 -8.43 -10.53 0.38
CA PRO A 9 -6.95 -10.64 0.49
C PRO A 9 -6.30 -9.35 0.96
N CYS A 10 -6.87 -8.17 0.62
CA CYS A 10 -6.36 -6.90 1.11
C CYS A 10 -6.49 -6.83 2.63
N ARG A 11 -7.63 -7.25 3.17
CA ARG A 11 -7.86 -7.25 4.62
C ARG A 11 -6.88 -8.15 5.35
N GLU A 12 -6.55 -9.29 4.77
CA GLU A 12 -5.57 -10.22 5.35
C GLU A 12 -4.16 -9.64 5.36
N GLU A 13 -3.85 -8.79 4.38
CA GLU A 13 -2.53 -8.18 4.24
C GLU A 13 -2.30 -7.01 5.20
N ILE A 14 -3.34 -6.30 5.59
CA ILE A 14 -3.21 -5.07 6.39
C ILE A 14 -2.37 -5.26 7.66
N PRO A 15 -2.54 -6.32 8.47
CA PRO A 15 -1.69 -6.49 9.66
C PRO A 15 -0.19 -6.56 9.34
N GLU A 16 0.18 -7.17 8.22
CA GLU A 16 1.58 -7.24 7.78
C GLU A 16 2.11 -5.85 7.43
N LEU A 17 1.32 -5.05 6.73
CA LEU A 17 1.69 -3.69 6.36
C LEU A 17 1.74 -2.77 7.57
N ASN A 18 0.82 -2.93 8.52
CA ASN A 18 0.84 -2.18 9.77
C ASN A 18 2.14 -2.43 10.54
N ARG A 19 2.55 -3.69 10.61
CA ARG A 19 3.79 -4.08 11.27
C ARG A 19 4.99 -3.46 10.57
N LEU A 20 5.04 -3.53 9.25
CA LEU A 20 6.11 -2.95 8.45
C LEU A 20 6.18 -1.43 8.66
N SER A 21 5.04 -0.76 8.66
CA SER A 21 4.95 0.68 8.88
C SER A 21 5.48 1.08 10.25
N ARG A 22 5.12 0.30 11.28
CA ARG A 22 5.53 0.56 12.65
C ARG A 22 7.04 0.36 12.83
N GLU A 23 7.59 -0.67 12.22
CA GLU A 23 9.01 -1.00 12.36
C GLU A 23 9.93 -0.12 11.51
N GLN A 24 9.43 0.35 10.38
CA GLN A 24 10.16 1.22 9.44
C GLN A 24 11.59 0.74 9.14
N PRO A 25 11.77 -0.54 8.72
CA PRO A 25 13.11 -1.03 8.44
C PRO A 25 13.72 -0.26 7.26
N GLU A 26 15.01 0.07 7.34
CA GLU A 26 15.76 0.72 6.26
C GLU A 26 15.11 2.03 5.78
N ASN A 27 14.42 2.75 6.68
CA ASN A 27 13.66 3.96 6.34
C ASN A 27 12.52 3.72 5.35
N LEU A 28 12.05 2.49 5.27
CA LEU A 28 10.91 2.12 4.45
C LEU A 28 9.63 2.76 5.00
N LYS A 29 8.85 3.38 4.13
CA LYS A 29 7.58 3.98 4.51
C LYS A 29 6.46 3.31 3.74
N VAL A 30 5.32 3.09 4.41
CA VAL A 30 4.15 2.45 3.83
C VAL A 30 3.06 3.50 3.65
N PHE A 31 2.47 3.54 2.47
CA PHE A 31 1.30 4.36 2.18
C PHE A 31 0.23 3.50 1.54
N GLY A 32 -1.02 3.77 1.89
CA GLY A 32 -2.15 3.09 1.28
C GLY A 32 -2.86 3.93 0.24
N VAL A 33 -3.49 3.26 -0.71
CA VAL A 33 -4.35 3.90 -1.71
C VAL A 33 -5.66 3.13 -1.76
N ASN A 34 -6.77 3.81 -1.48
CA ASN A 34 -8.09 3.22 -1.67
C ASN A 34 -8.37 3.13 -3.17
N PHE A 35 -8.59 1.93 -3.67
CA PHE A 35 -8.87 1.72 -5.09
C PHE A 35 -10.15 2.44 -5.52
N GLU A 36 -11.12 2.57 -4.62
CA GLU A 36 -12.37 3.26 -4.91
C GLU A 36 -12.29 4.73 -4.53
N PRO A 37 -12.67 5.64 -5.43
CA PRO A 37 -12.74 7.05 -5.07
C PRO A 37 -13.93 7.29 -4.14
N VAL A 38 -13.65 7.79 -2.93
CA VAL A 38 -14.66 8.04 -1.91
C VAL A 38 -14.47 9.45 -1.35
N SER A 39 -15.49 9.95 -0.63
CA SER A 39 -15.37 11.22 0.07
C SER A 39 -14.36 11.12 1.21
N ALA A 40 -13.90 12.27 1.73
CA ALA A 40 -12.98 12.30 2.85
C ALA A 40 -13.56 11.61 4.09
N ASP A 41 -14.85 11.82 4.36
CA ASP A 41 -15.53 11.20 5.51
C ASP A 41 -15.62 9.68 5.34
N GLU A 42 -15.97 9.23 4.16
CA GLU A 42 -16.03 7.80 3.87
C GLU A 42 -14.65 7.16 3.91
N MET A 43 -13.63 7.86 3.44
CA MET A 43 -12.24 7.38 3.52
C MET A 43 -11.86 7.13 4.98
N GLU A 44 -12.19 8.04 5.88
CA GLU A 44 -11.87 7.89 7.30
C GLU A 44 -12.55 6.65 7.88
N GLU A 45 -13.82 6.43 7.55
CA GLU A 45 -14.55 5.25 7.98
C GLU A 45 -13.94 3.96 7.42
N ASN A 46 -13.56 3.96 6.14
CA ASN A 46 -12.94 2.80 5.50
C ASN A 46 -11.62 2.45 6.14
N ILE A 47 -10.79 3.45 6.46
CA ILE A 47 -9.51 3.24 7.13
C ILE A 47 -9.71 2.57 8.48
N LYS A 48 -10.69 3.02 9.25
CA LYS A 48 -11.02 2.42 10.55
C LYS A 48 -11.52 0.99 10.39
N GLU A 49 -12.43 0.77 9.46
CA GLU A 49 -12.99 -0.55 9.21
C GLU A 49 -11.93 -1.57 8.83
N MET A 50 -10.97 -1.15 7.99
CA MET A 50 -9.89 -2.01 7.55
C MET A 50 -8.80 -2.20 8.60
N GLY A 51 -8.81 -1.42 9.66
CA GLY A 51 -7.77 -1.47 10.69
C GLY A 51 -6.42 -0.95 10.22
N ILE A 52 -6.42 -0.02 9.25
CA ILE A 52 -5.20 0.54 8.68
C ILE A 52 -4.57 1.53 9.65
N LEU A 53 -3.28 1.35 9.95
CA LEU A 53 -2.52 2.21 10.86
C LEU A 53 -1.41 2.99 10.15
N PHE A 54 -1.29 2.86 8.83
CA PHE A 54 -0.33 3.63 8.03
C PHE A 54 -1.07 4.74 7.28
N PRO A 55 -0.34 5.77 6.80
CA PRO A 55 -0.97 6.87 6.06
C PRO A 55 -1.61 6.39 4.75
N VAL A 56 -2.71 7.03 4.39
CA VAL A 56 -3.44 6.74 3.15
C VAL A 56 -3.52 8.03 2.34
N PHE A 57 -3.21 7.93 1.05
CA PHE A 57 -3.35 9.08 0.15
C PHE A 57 -4.82 9.47 0.03
N PRO A 58 -5.15 10.76 0.08
CA PRO A 58 -6.54 11.20 -0.11
C PRO A 58 -7.04 10.94 -1.53
N GLU A 59 -6.13 10.90 -2.50
CA GLU A 59 -6.42 10.60 -3.89
C GLU A 59 -5.34 9.66 -4.45
N ASP A 60 -5.69 8.92 -5.49
CA ASP A 60 -4.75 7.98 -6.11
C ASP A 60 -3.60 8.76 -6.77
N PRO A 61 -2.35 8.52 -6.37
CA PRO A 61 -1.20 9.29 -6.85
C PRO A 61 -0.56 8.75 -8.14
N TYR A 62 -1.21 7.81 -8.84
CA TYR A 62 -0.54 7.12 -9.97
C TYR A 62 -0.06 8.08 -11.06
N GLU A 63 -0.82 9.14 -11.35
CA GLU A 63 -0.40 10.10 -12.37
C GLU A 63 0.81 10.91 -11.91
N GLN A 64 0.80 11.39 -10.69
CA GLN A 64 1.89 12.19 -10.13
C GLN A 64 3.17 11.38 -9.97
N LEU A 65 3.03 10.09 -9.65
CA LEU A 65 4.19 9.22 -9.41
C LEU A 65 4.63 8.46 -10.67
N GLY A 66 3.88 8.57 -11.76
CA GLY A 66 4.32 8.09 -13.07
C GLY A 66 4.21 6.59 -13.29
N TYR A 67 3.22 5.92 -12.69
CA TYR A 67 2.97 4.51 -12.97
C TYR A 67 1.53 4.29 -13.43
N GLU A 68 1.25 3.12 -14.00
CA GLU A 68 -0.09 2.77 -14.41
C GLU A 68 -0.89 2.27 -13.21
N ARG A 69 -2.14 2.70 -13.11
CA ARG A 69 -3.02 2.29 -12.02
C ARG A 69 -3.25 0.78 -12.06
N PRO A 70 -2.97 0.05 -10.97
CA PRO A 70 -3.21 -1.38 -10.92
C PRO A 70 -4.69 -1.72 -11.07
N LEU A 71 -4.97 -2.87 -11.69
CA LEU A 71 -6.34 -3.38 -11.87
C LEU A 71 -6.59 -4.64 -11.05
N VAL A 72 -5.58 -5.15 -10.35
CA VAL A 72 -5.68 -6.34 -9.49
C VAL A 72 -5.41 -5.92 -8.05
N LEU A 73 -6.21 -6.40 -7.12
CA LEU A 73 -6.06 -6.08 -5.69
C LEU A 73 -5.76 -7.34 -4.89
N PRO A 74 -4.87 -7.24 -3.90
CA PRO A 74 -4.02 -6.09 -3.63
C PRO A 74 -2.85 -6.02 -4.61
N THR A 75 -2.36 -4.83 -4.85
CA THR A 75 -1.10 -4.61 -5.58
C THR A 75 -0.28 -3.61 -4.78
N THR A 76 1.01 -3.89 -4.64
CA THR A 76 1.94 -3.00 -3.96
C THR A 76 2.96 -2.48 -4.96
N ILE A 77 3.07 -1.17 -5.05
CA ILE A 77 4.08 -0.50 -5.88
C ILE A 77 5.24 -0.13 -4.96
N VAL A 78 6.42 -0.62 -5.28
CA VAL A 78 7.63 -0.30 -4.52
C VAL A 78 8.39 0.79 -5.26
N ILE A 79 8.61 1.91 -4.58
CA ILE A 79 9.26 3.08 -5.16
C ILE A 79 10.60 3.28 -4.49
N SER A 80 11.66 3.49 -5.29
CA SER A 80 13.00 3.71 -4.79
C SER A 80 13.14 5.11 -4.16
N PRO A 81 14.20 5.36 -3.38
CA PRO A 81 14.44 6.70 -2.83
C PRO A 81 14.56 7.79 -3.90
N GLU A 82 14.94 7.42 -5.12
CA GLU A 82 15.07 8.36 -6.24
C GLU A 82 13.74 8.62 -6.95
N GLY A 83 12.65 7.96 -6.52
CA GLY A 83 11.33 8.15 -7.12
C GLY A 83 11.03 7.23 -8.28
N SER A 84 11.89 6.25 -8.57
CA SER A 84 11.67 5.29 -9.66
C SER A 84 10.86 4.09 -9.17
N ILE A 85 10.09 3.50 -10.08
CA ILE A 85 9.38 2.27 -9.77
C ILE A 85 10.40 1.12 -9.69
N HIS A 86 10.52 0.55 -8.51
CA HIS A 86 11.45 -0.56 -8.27
C HIS A 86 10.79 -1.91 -8.57
N ALA A 87 9.52 -2.07 -8.19
CA ALA A 87 8.79 -3.30 -8.40
C ALA A 87 7.29 -3.08 -8.29
N GLU A 88 6.54 -3.99 -8.91
CA GLU A 88 5.09 -4.08 -8.74
C GLU A 88 4.78 -5.49 -8.26
N LEU A 89 4.21 -5.60 -7.07
CA LEU A 89 3.92 -6.87 -6.42
C LEU A 89 2.42 -7.13 -6.46
N VAL A 90 2.00 -8.03 -7.33
CA VAL A 90 0.59 -8.40 -7.48
C VAL A 90 0.25 -9.48 -6.46
N GLY A 91 -0.87 -9.30 -5.76
CA GLY A 91 -1.31 -10.21 -4.73
C GLY A 91 -0.82 -9.83 -3.34
N PRO A 92 -1.33 -10.52 -2.29
CA PRO A 92 -0.98 -10.20 -0.93
C PRO A 92 0.49 -10.51 -0.63
N GLN A 93 1.12 -9.61 0.13
CA GLN A 93 2.50 -9.71 0.53
C GLN A 93 2.60 -9.90 2.03
N THR A 94 3.73 -10.43 2.49
CA THR A 94 4.06 -10.46 3.90
C THR A 94 5.10 -9.37 4.20
N ARG A 95 5.28 -9.07 5.48
CA ARG A 95 6.35 -8.18 5.91
C ARG A 95 7.69 -8.66 5.33
N ASP A 96 7.96 -9.95 5.47
CA ASP A 96 9.24 -10.52 5.05
C ASP A 96 9.44 -10.48 3.53
N SER A 97 8.38 -10.69 2.74
CA SER A 97 8.50 -10.65 1.28
C SER A 97 8.85 -9.24 0.80
N ILE A 98 8.28 -8.21 1.44
CA ILE A 98 8.56 -6.83 1.08
C ILE A 98 9.98 -6.45 1.49
N ILE A 99 10.41 -6.83 2.70
CA ILE A 99 11.77 -6.56 3.17
C ILE A 99 12.81 -7.24 2.28
N ALA A 100 12.57 -8.49 1.91
CA ALA A 100 13.49 -9.22 1.04
C ALA A 100 13.69 -8.49 -0.29
N LEU A 101 12.64 -7.91 -0.83
CA LEU A 101 12.72 -7.16 -2.08
C LEU A 101 13.45 -5.83 -1.91
N THR A 102 13.19 -5.10 -0.83
CA THR A 102 13.75 -3.77 -0.61
C THR A 102 15.21 -3.82 -0.14
N ASN A 103 15.71 -4.95 0.34
CA ASN A 103 17.08 -5.12 0.80
C ASN A 103 18.03 -5.62 -0.31
N LEU A 104 17.59 -5.62 -1.55
CA LEU A 104 18.39 -6.09 -2.69
C LEU A 104 19.28 -5.01 -3.28
N ASN A 105 20.02 -4.33 -2.46
CA ASN A 105 20.95 -3.29 -2.94
C ASN A 105 22.39 -3.72 -2.79
#